data_d3b72cca2e2c4b3edbdfca17b768b70f
#
_entry.id   d3b72cca2e2c4b3edbdfca17b768b70f
#
_cell.length_a   1.000
_cell.length_b   1.000
_cell.length_c   1.000
_cell.angle_alpha   90.00
_cell.angle_beta   90.00
_cell.angle_gamma   90.00
#
_symmetry.space_group_name_H-M   'P 1'
#
loop_
_entity.id
_entity.type
_entity.pdbx_description
1 polymer ?
#
loop_
_entity_poly.entity_id
_entity_poly.type
_entity_poly.pdbx_seq_one_letter_code
_entity_poly.pdbx_strand_id
1 'polypeptide(L)'
;AKSVDNDGNENDKNTDKSSDGTNDNSDNTNLDLLKKLKKGQKIDVKNYETKEAETSPPSRYNSGSIILAMENAGKLIEEEELREQIKGAGIGTSATRAEIMKKLEKIKYIQINSKTQIITPTQKGEIIYDIVNRSMPDMLNPKLTASWEKGLDMVAKKEIEPNVFMEKLENYIHSKFNRLVVKR
;
A
#
# COMPACT_ATOMS: atom_id res chain seq x y z
N ALA A 1 30.80 30.96 -38.86
CA ALA A 1 31.73 31.86 -38.14
C ALA A 1 31.30 31.94 -36.68
N LYS A 2 32.23 31.61 -35.75
CA LYS A 2 32.39 32.01 -34.36
C LYS A 2 31.18 31.66 -33.41
N SER A 3 31.27 30.61 -32.61
CA SER A 3 31.88 30.49 -31.26
C SER A 3 31.61 31.66 -30.31
N VAL A 4 30.97 31.35 -29.15
CA VAL A 4 31.44 31.75 -27.83
C VAL A 4 30.60 30.97 -26.77
N ASP A 5 31.36 30.30 -25.90
CA ASP A 5 30.96 29.67 -24.65
C ASP A 5 30.40 30.73 -23.67
N ASN A 6 29.48 30.31 -22.78
CA ASN A 6 29.59 30.74 -21.40
C ASN A 6 28.80 29.82 -20.42
N ASP A 7 29.54 29.37 -19.42
CA ASP A 7 29.09 28.70 -18.21
C ASP A 7 28.05 29.51 -17.41
N GLY A 8 27.15 28.80 -16.77
CA GLY A 8 26.22 29.35 -15.79
C GLY A 8 25.68 28.27 -14.86
N ASN A 9 26.54 27.86 -13.94
CA ASN A 9 26.22 27.03 -12.79
C ASN A 9 25.39 27.87 -11.79
N GLU A 10 24.12 27.55 -11.57
CA GLU A 10 23.39 28.03 -10.41
C GLU A 10 22.79 26.88 -9.61
N ASN A 11 23.49 26.62 -8.49
CA ASN A 11 23.02 25.88 -7.33
C ASN A 11 21.83 26.63 -6.71
N ASP A 12 20.65 26.08 -6.76
CA ASP A 12 19.57 26.53 -5.91
C ASP A 12 19.39 25.55 -4.72
N LYS A 13 20.09 25.89 -3.65
CA LYS A 13 19.90 25.33 -2.30
C LYS A 13 18.71 26.04 -1.67
N ASN A 14 17.56 25.45 -1.69
CA ASN A 14 16.47 25.88 -0.84
C ASN A 14 16.52 25.09 0.47
N THR A 15 17.19 25.65 1.46
CA THR A 15 17.22 25.22 2.85
C THR A 15 16.06 25.86 3.59
N ASP A 16 14.99 25.11 3.80
CA ASP A 16 14.03 25.45 4.84
C ASP A 16 14.62 25.07 6.21
N LYS A 17 15.14 26.08 6.88
CA LYS A 17 15.48 26.07 8.31
C LYS A 17 14.21 26.32 9.10
N SER A 18 13.61 25.28 9.65
CA SER A 18 12.86 25.40 10.87
C SER A 18 13.80 25.13 12.05
N SER A 19 14.15 26.20 12.74
CA SER A 19 14.91 26.19 13.98
C SER A 19 14.04 25.65 15.10
N ASP A 20 14.34 24.43 15.56
CA ASP A 20 14.08 24.07 16.94
C ASP A 20 15.42 23.67 17.59
N GLY A 21 15.86 24.53 18.48
CA GLY A 21 17.12 24.39 19.19
C GLY A 21 16.97 23.43 20.37
N THR A 22 17.38 22.19 20.18
CA THR A 22 17.71 21.31 21.31
C THR A 22 19.07 20.68 21.08
N ASN A 23 19.93 20.87 22.07
CA ASN A 23 21.33 20.45 22.24
C ASN A 23 21.61 19.05 21.66
N ASP A 24 22.13 18.99 20.44
CA ASP A 24 22.40 17.75 19.69
C ASP A 24 23.86 17.24 19.85
N ASN A 25 24.55 17.68 20.90
CA ASN A 25 25.94 17.25 21.16
C ASN A 25 26.08 16.01 22.07
N SER A 26 25.02 15.54 22.73
CA SER A 26 25.07 14.34 23.58
C SER A 26 24.74 13.04 22.84
N ASP A 27 23.99 13.10 21.76
CA ASP A 27 23.56 11.88 21.02
C ASP A 27 24.69 11.29 20.15
N ASN A 28 25.59 12.10 19.61
CA ASN A 28 26.68 11.59 18.77
C ASN A 28 27.76 10.84 19.58
N THR A 29 28.04 11.24 20.81
CA THR A 29 28.99 10.53 21.69
C THR A 29 28.46 9.19 22.16
N ASN A 30 27.14 9.06 22.35
CA ASN A 30 26.50 7.81 22.73
C ASN A 30 26.45 6.79 21.58
N LEU A 31 26.25 7.24 20.33
CA LEU A 31 26.28 6.39 19.13
C LEU A 31 27.66 5.76 18.89
N ASP A 32 28.74 6.50 19.13
CA ASP A 32 30.10 5.97 18.99
C ASP A 32 30.49 4.98 20.10
N LEU A 33 29.93 5.13 21.28
CA LEU A 33 30.04 4.15 22.36
C LEU A 33 29.29 2.87 22.01
N LEU A 34 28.07 2.97 21.45
CA LEU A 34 27.29 1.81 21.04
C LEU A 34 27.96 0.99 19.95
N LYS A 35 28.64 1.64 19.00
CA LYS A 35 29.42 0.96 17.92
C LYS A 35 30.59 0.13 18.45
N LYS A 36 31.12 0.44 19.62
CA LYS A 36 32.26 -0.25 20.25
C LYS A 36 31.83 -1.46 21.09
N LEU A 37 30.53 -1.66 21.31
CA LEU A 37 30.02 -2.76 22.13
C LEU A 37 30.16 -4.11 21.42
N LYS A 38 30.57 -5.12 22.19
CA LYS A 38 30.67 -6.51 21.71
C LYS A 38 29.52 -7.35 22.26
N LYS A 39 29.10 -8.36 21.48
CA LYS A 39 28.07 -9.32 21.90
C LYS A 39 28.46 -9.99 23.22
N GLY A 40 27.58 -9.91 24.23
CA GLY A 40 27.79 -10.49 25.55
C GLY A 40 28.47 -9.55 26.56
N GLN A 41 28.81 -8.32 26.18
CA GLN A 41 29.33 -7.30 27.12
C GLN A 41 28.22 -6.84 28.06
N LYS A 42 28.51 -6.87 29.38
CA LYS A 42 27.62 -6.31 30.40
C LYS A 42 27.77 -4.81 30.47
N ILE A 43 26.66 -4.10 30.52
CA ILE A 43 26.61 -2.64 30.62
C ILE A 43 25.79 -2.30 31.86
N ASP A 44 26.32 -1.43 32.73
CA ASP A 44 25.59 -0.93 33.89
C ASP A 44 24.60 0.14 33.45
N VAL A 45 23.32 -0.10 33.67
CA VAL A 45 22.25 0.88 33.41
C VAL A 45 22.12 1.79 34.63
N LYS A 46 22.45 3.05 34.48
CA LYS A 46 22.43 4.04 35.59
C LYS A 46 21.04 4.63 35.83
N ASN A 47 20.24 4.76 34.80
CA ASN A 47 18.91 5.36 34.88
C ASN A 47 17.99 4.85 33.76
N TYR A 48 16.68 4.88 33.99
CA TYR A 48 15.63 4.66 33.02
C TYR A 48 14.74 5.90 32.97
N GLU A 49 14.52 6.42 31.81
CA GLU A 49 13.62 7.53 31.58
C GLU A 49 12.50 7.08 30.64
N THR A 50 11.26 7.34 31.02
CA THR A 50 10.10 7.12 30.16
C THR A 50 9.88 8.35 29.31
N LYS A 51 10.08 8.23 28.00
CA LYS A 51 9.79 9.30 27.05
C LYS A 51 8.40 9.07 26.45
N GLU A 52 7.48 9.97 26.75
CA GLU A 52 6.18 9.99 26.09
C GLU A 52 6.34 10.53 24.67
N ALA A 53 5.75 9.84 23.70
CA ALA A 53 5.74 10.26 22.31
C ALA A 53 4.43 9.85 21.65
N GLU A 54 3.97 10.66 20.73
CA GLU A 54 2.80 10.35 19.92
C GLU A 54 3.23 9.77 18.57
N THR A 55 2.51 8.73 18.12
CA THR A 55 2.70 8.21 16.77
C THR A 55 1.94 9.07 15.78
N SER A 56 2.55 9.36 14.62
CA SER A 56 1.85 10.00 13.53
C SER A 56 1.09 8.98 12.70
N PRO A 57 -0.09 9.33 12.14
CA PRO A 57 -0.81 8.43 11.25
C PRO A 57 0.02 8.15 9.98
N PRO A 58 -0.19 6.99 9.31
CA PRO A 58 0.50 6.69 8.07
C PRO A 58 0.18 7.74 7.01
N SER A 59 1.18 8.06 6.19
CA SER A 59 1.03 9.01 5.09
C SER A 59 -0.01 8.54 4.08
N ARG A 60 -0.77 9.49 3.52
CA ARG A 60 -1.70 9.17 2.42
C ARG A 60 -0.95 8.66 1.20
N TYR A 61 -1.60 7.79 0.44
CA TYR A 61 -1.05 7.33 -0.83
C TYR A 61 -0.97 8.47 -1.83
N ASN A 62 0.07 8.45 -2.64
CA ASN A 62 0.18 9.22 -3.86
C ASN A 62 0.11 8.29 -5.09
N SER A 63 0.10 8.87 -6.29
CA SER A 63 -0.01 8.10 -7.55
C SER A 63 1.04 6.99 -7.71
N GLY A 64 2.26 7.20 -7.21
CA GLY A 64 3.33 6.18 -7.25
C GLY A 64 3.17 5.13 -6.16
N SER A 65 2.97 5.56 -4.91
CA SER A 65 2.88 4.65 -3.77
C SER A 65 1.65 3.74 -3.81
N ILE A 66 0.53 4.16 -4.39
CA ILE A 66 -0.65 3.30 -4.56
C ILE A 66 -0.40 2.18 -5.57
N ILE A 67 0.32 2.46 -6.66
CA ILE A 67 0.68 1.44 -7.65
C ILE A 67 1.58 0.37 -7.02
N LEU A 68 2.56 0.79 -6.20
CA LEU A 68 3.39 -0.13 -5.44
C LEU A 68 2.59 -0.93 -4.40
N ALA A 69 1.61 -0.30 -3.73
CA ALA A 69 0.72 -1.00 -2.81
C ALA A 69 -0.15 -2.04 -3.52
N MET A 70 -0.68 -1.74 -4.71
CA MET A 70 -1.42 -2.69 -5.53
C MET A 70 -0.54 -3.87 -5.97
N GLU A 71 0.70 -3.61 -6.34
CA GLU A 71 1.68 -4.64 -6.70
C GLU A 71 2.01 -5.56 -5.52
N ASN A 72 2.15 -4.97 -4.33
CA ASN A 72 2.49 -5.68 -3.11
C ASN A 72 1.25 -6.09 -2.28
N ALA A 73 0.06 -6.11 -2.86
CA ALA A 73 -1.18 -6.41 -2.13
C ALA A 73 -1.16 -7.80 -1.46
N GLY A 74 -0.40 -8.75 -2.00
CA GLY A 74 -0.18 -10.05 -1.39
C GLY A 74 0.43 -10.01 0.01
N LYS A 75 1.18 -8.96 0.35
CA LYS A 75 1.76 -8.80 1.70
C LYS A 75 0.72 -8.63 2.80
N LEU A 76 -0.53 -8.28 2.44
CA LEU A 76 -1.65 -8.15 3.36
C LEU A 76 -2.35 -9.50 3.65
N ILE A 77 -1.93 -10.58 2.99
CA ILE A 77 -2.50 -11.92 3.14
C ILE A 77 -1.64 -12.70 4.14
N GLU A 78 -2.27 -13.19 5.19
CA GLU A 78 -1.60 -13.97 6.25
C GLU A 78 -1.28 -15.40 5.79
N GLU A 79 -2.18 -16.03 5.03
CA GLU A 79 -1.98 -17.39 4.52
C GLU A 79 -0.89 -17.43 3.45
N GLU A 80 0.18 -18.15 3.73
CA GLU A 80 1.37 -18.23 2.87
C GLU A 80 1.04 -18.72 1.46
N GLU A 81 0.18 -19.74 1.34
CA GLU A 81 -0.19 -20.33 0.06
C GLU A 81 -0.93 -19.32 -0.85
N LEU A 82 -1.88 -18.56 -0.28
CA LEU A 82 -2.58 -17.51 -1.02
C LEU A 82 -1.69 -16.30 -1.31
N ARG A 83 -0.77 -16.01 -0.40
CA ARG A 83 0.23 -14.95 -0.58
C ARG A 83 1.16 -15.26 -1.75
N GLU A 84 1.68 -16.47 -1.85
CA GLU A 84 2.53 -16.90 -2.96
C GLU A 84 1.78 -16.84 -4.30
N GLN A 85 0.48 -17.19 -4.33
CA GLN A 85 -0.34 -17.14 -5.53
C GLN A 85 -0.47 -15.73 -6.11
N ILE A 86 -0.59 -14.71 -5.26
CA ILE A 86 -0.70 -13.30 -5.69
C ILE A 86 0.66 -12.57 -5.72
N LYS A 87 1.72 -13.23 -5.27
CA LYS A 87 3.08 -12.71 -5.28
C LYS A 87 3.55 -12.49 -6.72
N GLY A 88 3.84 -11.25 -7.06
CA GLY A 88 4.25 -10.86 -8.42
C GLY A 88 3.10 -10.47 -9.36
N ALA A 89 1.86 -10.87 -9.10
CA ALA A 89 0.68 -10.38 -9.84
C ALA A 89 0.08 -9.13 -9.17
N GLY A 90 -0.12 -9.17 -7.85
CA GLY A 90 -0.78 -8.09 -7.11
C GLY A 90 -2.23 -7.89 -7.52
N ILE A 91 -2.74 -6.67 -7.31
CA ILE A 91 -4.03 -6.22 -7.81
C ILE A 91 -3.83 -5.55 -9.16
N GLY A 92 -4.42 -6.10 -10.20
CA GLY A 92 -4.22 -5.66 -11.58
C GLY A 92 -2.81 -5.93 -12.11
N THR A 93 -2.63 -5.78 -13.40
CA THR A 93 -1.32 -5.88 -14.07
C THR A 93 -0.62 -4.52 -14.08
N SER A 94 0.67 -4.48 -14.39
CA SER A 94 1.42 -3.22 -14.56
C SER A 94 0.75 -2.28 -15.58
N ALA A 95 0.18 -2.83 -16.66
CA ALA A 95 -0.52 -2.05 -17.68
C ALA A 95 -1.87 -1.49 -17.19
N THR A 96 -2.61 -2.24 -16.38
CA THR A 96 -3.98 -1.87 -15.98
C THR A 96 -4.07 -1.02 -14.71
N ARG A 97 -3.07 -1.03 -13.84
CA ARG A 97 -3.10 -0.28 -12.56
C ARG A 97 -3.33 1.21 -12.77
N ALA A 98 -2.60 1.81 -13.71
CA ALA A 98 -2.76 3.22 -14.02
C ALA A 98 -4.15 3.55 -14.60
N GLU A 99 -4.71 2.66 -15.41
CA GLU A 99 -6.06 2.81 -15.96
C GLU A 99 -7.14 2.68 -14.88
N ILE A 100 -6.96 1.78 -13.92
CA ILE A 100 -7.85 1.65 -12.76
C ILE A 100 -7.89 2.97 -11.99
N MET A 101 -6.73 3.58 -11.71
CA MET A 101 -6.66 4.86 -11.02
C MET A 101 -7.35 5.98 -11.79
N LYS A 102 -7.08 6.10 -13.09
CA LYS A 102 -7.77 7.07 -13.96
C LYS A 102 -9.28 6.87 -13.97
N LYS A 103 -9.74 5.61 -14.00
CA LYS A 103 -11.16 5.28 -13.97
C LYS A 103 -11.80 5.70 -12.65
N LEU A 104 -11.16 5.41 -11.51
CA LEU A 104 -11.65 5.81 -10.19
C LEU A 104 -11.76 7.33 -10.04
N GLU A 105 -10.79 8.08 -10.57
CA GLU A 105 -10.83 9.54 -10.62
C GLU A 105 -11.96 10.05 -11.54
N LYS A 106 -12.08 9.49 -12.75
CA LYS A 106 -13.11 9.88 -13.73
C LYS A 106 -14.53 9.70 -13.18
N ILE A 107 -14.80 8.60 -12.47
CA ILE A 107 -16.10 8.34 -11.83
C ILE A 107 -16.27 9.06 -10.49
N LYS A 108 -15.26 9.85 -10.09
CA LYS A 108 -15.24 10.66 -8.87
C LYS A 108 -15.36 9.84 -7.58
N TYR A 109 -14.70 8.68 -7.52
CA TYR A 109 -14.55 7.93 -6.27
C TYR A 109 -13.35 8.39 -5.48
N ILE A 110 -12.30 8.84 -6.18
CA ILE A 110 -11.11 9.44 -5.62
C ILE A 110 -10.83 10.79 -6.29
N GLN A 111 -10.04 11.60 -5.62
CA GLN A 111 -9.49 12.84 -6.13
C GLN A 111 -7.97 12.79 -6.00
N ILE A 112 -7.25 13.21 -7.05
CA ILE A 112 -5.80 13.29 -7.08
C ILE A 112 -5.40 14.77 -7.11
N ASN A 113 -4.62 15.20 -6.13
CA ASN A 113 -4.10 16.56 -6.12
C ASN A 113 -3.05 16.72 -7.22
N SER A 114 -3.22 17.69 -8.11
CA SER A 114 -2.36 17.90 -9.29
C SER A 114 -0.90 18.24 -8.94
N LYS A 115 -0.64 18.91 -7.80
CA LYS A 115 0.70 19.31 -7.37
C LYS A 115 1.41 18.23 -6.55
N THR A 116 0.73 17.72 -5.53
CA THR A 116 1.31 16.75 -4.58
C THR A 116 1.10 15.31 -4.98
N GLN A 117 0.23 15.04 -5.97
CA GLN A 117 -0.19 13.69 -6.38
C GLN A 117 -0.83 12.87 -5.25
N ILE A 118 -1.18 13.50 -4.13
CA ILE A 118 -1.85 12.84 -3.00
C ILE A 118 -3.26 12.46 -3.41
N ILE A 119 -3.63 11.22 -3.07
CA ILE A 119 -4.94 10.64 -3.35
C ILE A 119 -5.81 10.75 -2.11
N THR A 120 -7.02 11.26 -2.29
CA THR A 120 -8.04 11.31 -1.25
C THR A 120 -9.34 10.70 -1.77
N PRO A 121 -10.07 9.92 -0.94
CA PRO A 121 -11.41 9.51 -1.31
C PRO A 121 -12.32 10.74 -1.39
N THR A 122 -13.33 10.67 -2.24
CA THR A 122 -14.42 11.64 -2.25
C THR A 122 -15.57 11.10 -1.40
N GLN A 123 -16.50 11.96 -1.00
CA GLN A 123 -17.73 11.53 -0.30
C GLN A 123 -18.46 10.41 -1.06
N LYS A 124 -18.53 10.49 -2.39
CA LYS A 124 -19.10 9.45 -3.23
C LYS A 124 -18.33 8.14 -3.12
N GLY A 125 -17.00 8.21 -3.10
CA GLY A 125 -16.14 7.04 -2.93
C GLY A 125 -16.33 6.38 -1.56
N GLU A 126 -16.41 7.16 -0.51
CA GLU A 126 -16.65 6.67 0.85
C GLU A 126 -18.00 5.98 0.97
N ILE A 127 -19.08 6.59 0.43
CA ILE A 127 -20.42 5.97 0.42
C ILE A 127 -20.41 4.62 -0.31
N ILE A 128 -19.76 4.55 -1.47
CA ILE A 128 -19.66 3.29 -2.23
C ILE A 128 -18.85 2.25 -1.47
N TYR A 129 -17.74 2.65 -0.85
CA TYR A 129 -16.95 1.77 0.00
C TYR A 129 -17.80 1.20 1.14
N ASP A 130 -18.56 2.03 1.84
CA ASP A 130 -19.43 1.62 2.94
C ASP A 130 -20.53 0.65 2.49
N ILE A 131 -21.14 0.91 1.34
CA ILE A 131 -22.14 0.02 0.75
C ILE A 131 -21.52 -1.35 0.46
N VAL A 132 -20.37 -1.40 -0.20
CA VAL A 132 -19.69 -2.66 -0.53
C VAL A 132 -19.23 -3.37 0.74
N ASN A 133 -18.65 -2.64 1.71
CA ASN A 133 -18.20 -3.20 2.98
C ASN A 133 -19.33 -3.85 3.78
N ARG A 134 -20.53 -3.27 3.75
CA ARG A 134 -21.71 -3.81 4.44
C ARG A 134 -22.38 -4.95 3.68
N SER A 135 -22.37 -4.91 2.36
CA SER A 135 -23.06 -5.90 1.52
C SER A 135 -22.19 -7.07 1.13
N MET A 136 -20.96 -6.82 0.73
CA MET A 136 -20.02 -7.79 0.17
C MET A 136 -18.57 -7.53 0.64
N PRO A 137 -18.29 -7.62 1.96
CA PRO A 137 -16.97 -7.27 2.51
C PRO A 137 -15.82 -8.10 1.91
N ASP A 138 -16.11 -9.34 1.49
CA ASP A 138 -15.11 -10.21 0.87
C ASP A 138 -14.51 -9.62 -0.42
N MET A 139 -15.29 -8.80 -1.15
CA MET A 139 -14.79 -8.14 -2.37
C MET A 139 -13.71 -7.09 -2.10
N LEU A 140 -13.63 -6.60 -0.88
CA LEU A 140 -12.60 -5.67 -0.42
C LEU A 140 -11.36 -6.39 0.14
N ASN A 141 -11.41 -7.73 0.19
CA ASN A 141 -10.32 -8.53 0.73
C ASN A 141 -9.49 -9.15 -0.41
N PRO A 142 -8.16 -8.91 -0.46
CA PRO A 142 -7.29 -9.47 -1.48
C PRO A 142 -7.25 -11.01 -1.47
N LYS A 143 -7.64 -11.69 -0.37
CA LYS A 143 -7.76 -13.15 -0.30
C LYS A 143 -8.74 -13.70 -1.33
N LEU A 144 -9.84 -13.00 -1.59
CA LEU A 144 -10.82 -13.43 -2.61
C LEU A 144 -10.16 -13.48 -3.99
N THR A 145 -9.46 -12.41 -4.36
CA THR A 145 -8.73 -12.35 -5.64
C THR A 145 -7.69 -13.49 -5.72
N ALA A 146 -6.90 -13.68 -4.66
CA ALA A 146 -5.89 -14.73 -4.61
C ALA A 146 -6.51 -16.14 -4.77
N SER A 147 -7.66 -16.39 -4.15
CA SER A 147 -8.35 -17.69 -4.25
C SER A 147 -8.91 -17.96 -5.66
N TRP A 148 -9.39 -16.92 -6.34
CA TRP A 148 -9.82 -17.05 -7.75
C TRP A 148 -8.64 -17.26 -8.70
N GLU A 149 -7.54 -16.54 -8.52
CA GLU A 149 -6.30 -16.73 -9.30
C GLU A 149 -5.76 -18.15 -9.12
N LYS A 150 -5.75 -18.66 -7.88
CA LYS A 150 -5.39 -20.06 -7.61
C LYS A 150 -6.32 -21.04 -8.36
N GLY A 151 -7.62 -20.80 -8.33
CA GLY A 151 -8.58 -21.62 -9.06
C GLY A 151 -8.32 -21.64 -10.57
N LEU A 152 -8.01 -20.49 -11.16
CA LEU A 152 -7.65 -20.37 -12.57
C LEU A 152 -6.34 -21.09 -12.89
N ASP A 153 -5.34 -21.01 -12.03
CA ASP A 153 -4.08 -21.74 -12.18
C ASP A 153 -4.30 -23.26 -12.15
N MET A 154 -5.15 -23.76 -11.24
CA MET A 154 -5.54 -25.17 -11.20
C MET A 154 -6.25 -25.63 -12.47
N VAL A 155 -7.11 -24.79 -13.07
CA VAL A 155 -7.73 -25.07 -14.37
C VAL A 155 -6.66 -25.12 -15.47
N ALA A 156 -5.73 -24.15 -15.50
CA ALA A 156 -4.65 -24.11 -16.48
C ALA A 156 -3.73 -25.34 -16.39
N LYS A 157 -3.48 -25.84 -15.18
CA LYS A 157 -2.72 -27.07 -14.91
C LYS A 157 -3.52 -28.36 -15.12
N LYS A 158 -4.80 -28.27 -15.46
CA LYS A 158 -5.73 -29.39 -15.61
C LYS A 158 -5.93 -30.21 -14.32
N GLU A 159 -5.75 -29.58 -13.15
CA GLU A 159 -6.01 -30.18 -11.84
C GLU A 159 -7.50 -30.20 -11.51
N ILE A 160 -8.26 -29.24 -12.05
CA ILE A 160 -9.72 -29.17 -11.97
C ILE A 160 -10.31 -28.86 -13.36
N GLU A 161 -11.51 -29.38 -13.59
CA GLU A 161 -12.25 -29.07 -14.82
C GLU A 161 -12.79 -27.64 -14.83
N PRO A 162 -12.81 -26.96 -16.00
CA PRO A 162 -13.33 -25.60 -16.11
C PRO A 162 -14.76 -25.44 -15.58
N ASN A 163 -15.60 -26.44 -15.77
CA ASN A 163 -16.99 -26.44 -15.28
C ASN A 163 -17.08 -26.38 -13.75
N VAL A 164 -16.17 -27.09 -13.06
CA VAL A 164 -16.13 -27.06 -11.59
C VAL A 164 -15.75 -25.66 -11.08
N PHE A 165 -14.85 -24.98 -11.77
CA PHE A 165 -14.50 -23.60 -11.45
C PHE A 165 -15.69 -22.65 -11.70
N MET A 166 -16.37 -22.79 -12.84
CA MET A 166 -17.54 -21.97 -13.18
C MET A 166 -18.69 -22.18 -12.19
N GLU A 167 -18.98 -23.43 -11.80
CA GLU A 167 -19.99 -23.74 -10.79
C GLU A 167 -19.68 -23.06 -9.44
N LYS A 168 -18.42 -23.07 -8.99
CA LYS A 168 -17.99 -22.37 -7.78
C LYS A 168 -18.21 -20.86 -7.89
N LEU A 169 -17.92 -20.27 -9.04
CA LEU A 169 -18.12 -18.85 -9.30
C LEU A 169 -19.61 -18.47 -9.28
N GLU A 170 -20.44 -19.27 -9.97
CA GLU A 170 -21.90 -19.07 -10.00
C GLU A 170 -22.51 -19.19 -8.59
N ASN A 171 -22.13 -20.23 -7.83
CA ASN A 171 -22.57 -20.42 -6.45
C ASN A 171 -22.16 -19.26 -5.55
N TYR A 172 -20.94 -18.72 -5.71
CA TYR A 172 -20.50 -17.54 -5.02
C TYR A 172 -21.41 -16.33 -5.33
N ILE A 173 -21.65 -16.06 -6.61
CA ILE A 173 -22.51 -14.95 -7.05
C ILE A 173 -23.93 -15.11 -6.48
N HIS A 174 -24.54 -16.29 -6.63
CA HIS A 174 -25.88 -16.57 -6.09
C HIS A 174 -25.95 -16.39 -4.57
N SER A 175 -24.94 -16.84 -3.83
CA SER A 175 -24.91 -16.68 -2.36
C SER A 175 -24.90 -15.22 -1.94
N LYS A 176 -24.20 -14.36 -2.68
CA LYS A 176 -24.14 -12.92 -2.41
C LYS A 176 -25.46 -12.23 -2.78
N PHE A 177 -26.06 -12.61 -3.91
CA PHE A 177 -27.33 -12.04 -4.36
C PHE A 177 -28.47 -12.36 -3.37
N ASN A 178 -28.59 -13.60 -2.96
CA ASN A 178 -29.59 -14.03 -1.98
C ASN A 178 -29.45 -13.30 -0.63
N ARG A 179 -28.20 -13.07 -0.18
CA ARG A 179 -27.95 -12.33 1.05
C ARG A 179 -28.37 -10.86 0.98
N LEU A 180 -28.32 -10.24 -0.18
CA LEU A 180 -28.75 -8.85 -0.40
C LEU A 180 -30.29 -8.72 -0.42
N VAL A 181 -30.99 -9.72 -0.96
CA VAL A 181 -32.46 -9.72 -1.08
C VAL A 181 -33.15 -9.98 0.28
N VAL A 182 -32.54 -10.79 1.15
CA VAL A 182 -33.14 -11.18 2.46
C VAL A 182 -33.01 -10.09 3.53
N LYS A 183 -32.19 -9.06 3.32
CA LYS A 183 -32.02 -7.94 4.28
C LYS A 183 -32.95 -6.74 4.03
N ARG A 184 -34.15 -6.96 3.48
CA ARG A 184 -35.20 -5.94 3.43
C ARG A 184 -36.01 -5.89 4.72
#